data_98ed0acdf441faaad4f799423ae16448
#
_entry.id   98ed0acdf441faaad4f799423ae16448
#
_cell.length_a   1.000
_cell.length_b   1.000
_cell.length_c   1.000
_cell.angle_alpha   90.00
_cell.angle_beta   90.00
_cell.angle_gamma   90.00
#
_symmetry.space_group_name_H-M   'P 1'
#
loop_
_entity.id
_entity.type
_entity.pdbx_description
1 polymer ?
#
loop_
_entity_poly.entity_id
_entity_poly.type
_entity_poly.pdbx_seq_one_letter_code
_entity_poly.pdbx_strand_id
1 'polypeptide(L)'
;MRQLSRRAALAVGAGAVTLSVVGWSQGAHAAAKEAADEVAKFTGGKAATQGKITIELPEIAENGNTVPLTVSVDAPMTAENYVSDVLVVSEGNPNPGVVTFHFTPLSGKAEAQTRIRLAATQNIVVVAKTSKGEFYTALKQVKVTIGGCGG
;
A
#
# COMPACT_ATOMS: atom_id res chain seq x y z
N MET A 1 -22.16 10.08 57.88
CA MET A 1 -22.15 10.51 56.45
C MET A 1 -21.18 11.69 56.27
N ARG A 2 -20.06 11.45 55.61
CA ARG A 2 -19.02 12.48 55.42
C ARG A 2 -19.38 13.25 54.14
N GLN A 3 -19.78 14.53 54.29
CA GLN A 3 -20.08 15.39 53.15
C GLN A 3 -18.79 15.76 52.45
N LEU A 4 -18.69 15.37 51.15
CA LEU A 4 -17.61 15.78 50.29
C LEU A 4 -17.73 17.26 49.94
N SER A 5 -16.74 18.06 50.29
CA SER A 5 -16.73 19.48 49.97
C SER A 5 -16.58 19.71 48.46
N ARG A 6 -17.15 20.80 47.94
CA ARG A 6 -17.10 21.19 46.52
C ARG A 6 -15.67 21.26 45.96
N ARG A 7 -14.67 21.50 46.82
CA ARG A 7 -13.25 21.50 46.46
C ARG A 7 -12.68 20.09 46.25
N ALA A 8 -13.19 19.09 46.98
CA ALA A 8 -12.78 17.69 46.80
C ALA A 8 -13.33 17.06 45.50
N ALA A 9 -14.50 17.52 45.04
CA ALA A 9 -15.09 17.08 43.76
C ALA A 9 -14.29 17.56 42.55
N LEU A 10 -13.64 18.72 42.62
CA LEU A 10 -12.80 19.25 41.55
C LEU A 10 -11.43 18.56 41.44
N ALA A 11 -10.93 17.99 42.55
CA ALA A 11 -9.67 17.28 42.56
C ALA A 11 -9.77 15.86 41.94
N VAL A 12 -10.96 15.25 41.94
CA VAL A 12 -11.21 13.93 41.34
C VAL A 12 -11.46 14.03 39.82
N GLY A 13 -11.94 15.21 39.34
CA GLY A 13 -12.21 15.45 37.93
C GLY A 13 -10.97 15.72 37.04
N ALA A 14 -9.83 16.05 37.64
CA ALA A 14 -8.61 16.39 36.87
C ALA A 14 -7.73 15.18 36.49
N GLY A 15 -8.06 13.98 37.00
CA GLY A 15 -7.26 12.75 36.75
C GLY A 15 -7.73 11.86 35.59
N ALA A 16 -8.88 12.17 34.96
CA ALA A 16 -9.54 11.27 34.02
C ALA A 16 -9.44 11.68 32.54
N VAL A 17 -8.72 12.75 32.17
CA VAL A 17 -8.68 13.28 30.79
C VAL A 17 -7.40 12.92 30.00
N THR A 18 -6.48 12.18 30.58
CA THR A 18 -5.19 11.90 29.92
C THR A 18 -5.09 10.54 29.19
N LEU A 19 -6.19 9.82 28.97
CA LEU A 19 -6.14 8.48 28.36
C LEU A 19 -6.86 8.32 27.01
N SER A 20 -7.25 9.40 26.32
CA SER A 20 -8.04 9.29 25.07
C SER A 20 -7.37 9.78 23.79
N VAL A 21 -6.05 9.98 23.74
CA VAL A 21 -5.35 10.48 22.53
C VAL A 21 -4.44 9.45 21.87
N VAL A 22 -4.39 8.20 22.31
CA VAL A 22 -3.49 7.18 21.74
C VAL A 22 -4.17 6.25 20.70
N GLY A 23 -5.43 6.51 20.34
CA GLY A 23 -6.24 5.55 19.55
C GLY A 23 -6.24 5.70 18.03
N TRP A 24 -5.62 6.71 17.43
CA TRP A 24 -5.87 7.01 16.00
C TRP A 24 -4.77 6.64 15.00
N SER A 25 -3.65 6.10 15.43
CA SER A 25 -2.55 5.71 14.54
C SER A 25 -2.47 4.20 14.23
N GLN A 26 -3.34 3.38 14.78
CA GLN A 26 -3.25 1.91 14.61
C GLN A 26 -3.72 1.41 13.23
N GLY A 27 -4.61 2.10 12.55
CA GLY A 27 -5.13 1.66 11.26
C GLY A 27 -4.09 1.69 10.13
N ALA A 28 -3.25 2.72 10.09
CA ALA A 28 -2.24 2.87 9.05
C ALA A 28 -1.10 1.83 9.20
N HIS A 29 -0.73 1.47 10.42
CA HIS A 29 0.28 0.45 10.68
C HIS A 29 -0.22 -0.97 10.37
N ALA A 30 -1.50 -1.25 10.59
CA ALA A 30 -2.10 -2.54 10.26
C ALA A 30 -2.13 -2.76 8.74
N ALA A 31 -2.59 -1.78 7.96
CA ALA A 31 -2.64 -1.86 6.51
C ALA A 31 -1.25 -2.01 5.87
N ALA A 32 -0.25 -1.27 6.35
CA ALA A 32 1.13 -1.41 5.88
C ALA A 32 1.72 -2.80 6.19
N LYS A 33 1.38 -3.37 7.36
CA LYS A 33 1.80 -4.73 7.71
C LYS A 33 1.14 -5.76 6.79
N GLU A 34 -0.15 -5.65 6.55
CA GLU A 34 -0.88 -6.54 5.64
C GLU A 34 -0.34 -6.46 4.21
N ALA A 35 0.03 -5.27 3.74
CA ALA A 35 0.69 -5.08 2.45
C ALA A 35 2.05 -5.79 2.39
N ALA A 36 2.85 -5.69 3.47
CA ALA A 36 4.12 -6.40 3.57
C ALA A 36 3.94 -7.93 3.60
N ASP A 37 2.90 -8.42 4.27
CA ASP A 37 2.56 -9.85 4.30
C ASP A 37 2.16 -10.37 2.91
N GLU A 38 1.41 -9.58 2.12
CA GLU A 38 1.08 -9.90 0.72
C GLU A 38 2.33 -9.96 -0.17
N VAL A 39 3.25 -9.00 -0.02
CA VAL A 39 4.54 -9.01 -0.71
C VAL A 39 5.36 -10.23 -0.31
N ALA A 40 5.42 -10.56 0.99
CA ALA A 40 6.15 -11.73 1.48
C ALA A 40 5.59 -13.05 0.94
N LYS A 41 4.27 -13.19 0.84
CA LYS A 41 3.61 -14.34 0.20
C LYS A 41 3.98 -14.44 -1.27
N PHE A 42 3.94 -13.33 -2.00
CA PHE A 42 4.26 -13.28 -3.42
C PHE A 42 5.72 -13.63 -3.71
N THR A 43 6.65 -13.13 -2.90
CA THR A 43 8.09 -13.40 -3.06
C THR A 43 8.53 -14.74 -2.45
N GLY A 44 7.69 -15.36 -1.63
CA GLY A 44 8.08 -16.55 -0.85
C GLY A 44 9.16 -16.24 0.18
N GLY A 45 9.21 -15.00 0.67
CA GLY A 45 10.21 -14.50 1.62
C GLY A 45 11.57 -14.16 1.00
N LYS A 46 11.70 -14.21 -0.34
CA LYS A 46 12.93 -13.80 -1.03
C LYS A 46 13.04 -12.28 -1.07
N ALA A 47 14.27 -11.79 -0.99
CA ALA A 47 14.56 -10.37 -1.12
C ALA A 47 14.28 -9.89 -2.56
N ALA A 48 13.67 -8.71 -2.69
CA ALA A 48 13.47 -8.02 -3.95
C ALA A 48 14.50 -6.90 -4.10
N THR A 49 15.07 -6.78 -5.30
CA THR A 49 16.02 -5.72 -5.65
C THR A 49 15.26 -4.48 -6.05
N GLN A 50 15.64 -3.32 -5.50
CA GLN A 50 15.06 -2.04 -5.94
C GLN A 50 15.50 -1.69 -7.35
N GLY A 51 14.56 -1.19 -8.15
CA GLY A 51 14.79 -0.72 -9.51
C GLY A 51 14.10 -1.56 -10.57
N LYS A 52 14.36 -1.24 -11.82
CA LYS A 52 13.77 -1.84 -13.03
C LYS A 52 12.26 -1.70 -13.18
N ILE A 53 11.57 -1.10 -12.22
CA ILE A 53 10.12 -0.86 -12.28
C ILE A 53 9.88 0.64 -12.35
N THR A 54 9.13 1.06 -13.34
CA THR A 54 8.58 2.41 -13.47
C THR A 54 7.12 2.38 -13.08
N ILE A 55 6.73 3.24 -12.13
CA ILE A 55 5.36 3.42 -11.69
C ILE A 55 4.91 4.82 -12.10
N GLU A 56 3.96 4.91 -13.01
CA GLU A 56 3.32 6.17 -13.38
C GLU A 56 2.00 6.28 -12.62
N LEU A 57 1.98 7.19 -11.69
CA LEU A 57 0.84 7.60 -10.89
C LEU A 57 0.89 9.12 -10.75
N PRO A 58 -0.23 9.82 -10.68
CA PRO A 58 -0.25 11.23 -10.32
C PRO A 58 0.31 11.40 -8.90
N GLU A 59 1.09 12.46 -8.69
CA GLU A 59 1.57 12.81 -7.33
C GLU A 59 0.40 13.18 -6.41
N ILE A 60 -0.63 13.79 -7.00
CA ILE A 60 -1.88 14.17 -6.32
C ILE A 60 -3.05 13.59 -7.10
N ALA A 61 -3.80 12.71 -6.46
CA ALA A 61 -5.08 12.21 -6.94
C ALA A 61 -6.20 13.03 -6.29
N GLU A 62 -6.86 13.88 -7.06
CA GLU A 62 -7.99 14.68 -6.56
C GLU A 62 -9.18 13.81 -6.17
N ASN A 63 -9.35 12.67 -6.86
CA ASN A 63 -10.39 11.69 -6.59
C ASN A 63 -9.80 10.28 -6.53
N GLY A 64 -9.78 9.70 -5.33
CA GLY A 64 -9.26 8.34 -5.08
C GLY A 64 -10.11 7.20 -5.66
N ASN A 65 -11.33 7.46 -6.17
CA ASN A 65 -12.17 6.41 -6.76
C ASN A 65 -11.64 5.88 -8.09
N THR A 66 -10.86 6.69 -8.81
CA THR A 66 -10.36 6.33 -10.13
C THR A 66 -9.02 6.99 -10.40
N VAL A 67 -7.95 6.33 -10.00
CA VAL A 67 -6.58 6.82 -10.16
C VAL A 67 -5.91 6.02 -11.28
N PRO A 68 -5.41 6.66 -12.35
CA PRO A 68 -4.70 5.96 -13.40
C PRO A 68 -3.37 5.43 -12.89
N LEU A 69 -3.07 4.19 -13.21
CA LEU A 69 -1.82 3.51 -12.90
C LEU A 69 -1.26 2.88 -14.17
N THR A 70 0.00 3.19 -14.47
CA THR A 70 0.81 2.42 -15.43
C THR A 70 2.00 1.82 -14.69
N VAL A 71 2.24 0.55 -14.92
CA VAL A 71 3.42 -0.16 -14.41
C VAL A 71 4.19 -0.71 -15.60
N SER A 72 5.48 -0.46 -15.63
CA SER A 72 6.41 -0.98 -16.64
C SER A 72 7.65 -1.55 -15.97
N VAL A 73 8.11 -2.70 -16.43
CA VAL A 73 9.31 -3.37 -15.92
C VAL A 73 10.36 -3.43 -17.03
N ASP A 74 11.51 -2.82 -16.78
CA ASP A 74 12.67 -2.86 -17.68
C ASP A 74 13.45 -4.17 -17.49
N ALA A 75 12.95 -5.21 -18.14
CA ALA A 75 13.54 -6.55 -18.12
C ALA A 75 13.32 -7.25 -19.46
N PRO A 76 14.14 -8.24 -19.80
CA PRO A 76 13.93 -9.04 -21.00
C PRO A 76 12.55 -9.70 -21.02
N MET A 77 12.01 -9.89 -22.25
CA MET A 77 10.78 -10.64 -22.49
C MET A 77 11.06 -11.71 -23.55
N THR A 78 11.99 -12.63 -23.22
CA THR A 78 12.37 -13.77 -24.07
C THR A 78 11.84 -15.08 -23.48
N ALA A 79 11.84 -16.14 -24.26
CA ALA A 79 11.39 -17.45 -23.78
C ALA A 79 12.22 -17.95 -22.57
N GLU A 80 13.50 -17.58 -22.50
CA GLU A 80 14.42 -18.01 -21.44
C GLU A 80 14.37 -17.12 -20.20
N ASN A 81 14.00 -15.83 -20.38
CA ASN A 81 13.91 -14.88 -19.29
C ASN A 81 12.86 -13.81 -19.59
N TYR A 82 11.85 -13.76 -18.79
CA TYR A 82 10.75 -12.79 -18.91
C TYR A 82 10.18 -12.45 -17.54
N VAL A 83 9.50 -11.32 -17.45
CA VAL A 83 8.67 -10.98 -16.29
C VAL A 83 7.41 -11.83 -16.37
N SER A 84 7.18 -12.69 -15.38
CA SER A 84 6.00 -13.55 -15.32
C SER A 84 4.82 -12.89 -14.62
N ASP A 85 5.08 -12.20 -13.53
CA ASP A 85 4.05 -11.64 -12.68
C ASP A 85 4.45 -10.28 -12.16
N VAL A 86 3.49 -9.37 -12.00
CA VAL A 86 3.65 -8.07 -11.34
C VAL A 86 2.51 -7.87 -10.36
N LEU A 87 2.85 -7.85 -9.08
CA LEU A 87 1.93 -7.58 -7.98
C LEU A 87 1.95 -6.09 -7.64
N VAL A 88 0.79 -5.50 -7.49
CA VAL A 88 0.59 -4.14 -6.97
C VAL A 88 -0.13 -4.23 -5.64
N VAL A 89 0.45 -3.65 -4.61
CA VAL A 89 -0.16 -3.53 -3.28
C VAL A 89 -0.21 -2.07 -2.84
N SER A 90 -1.18 -1.78 -2.00
CA SER A 90 -1.40 -0.47 -1.39
C SER A 90 -1.27 -0.55 0.13
N GLU A 91 -0.60 0.41 0.75
CA GLU A 91 -0.35 0.41 2.20
C GLU A 91 -1.46 1.09 3.02
N GLY A 92 -2.45 1.69 2.38
CA GLY A 92 -3.50 2.45 3.06
C GLY A 92 -4.94 2.03 2.71
N ASN A 93 -5.12 1.07 1.82
CA ASN A 93 -6.43 0.51 1.55
C ASN A 93 -6.80 -0.56 2.57
N PRO A 94 -8.10 -0.77 2.86
CA PRO A 94 -8.55 -1.88 3.70
C PRO A 94 -8.11 -3.25 3.18
N ASN A 95 -8.07 -3.42 1.85
CA ASN A 95 -7.48 -4.57 1.18
C ASN A 95 -6.18 -4.14 0.50
N PRO A 96 -5.02 -4.64 0.92
CA PRO A 96 -3.74 -4.21 0.38
C PRO A 96 -3.49 -4.70 -1.05
N GLY A 97 -3.97 -5.90 -1.40
CA GLY A 97 -3.82 -6.46 -2.75
C GLY A 97 -4.68 -5.70 -3.75
N VAL A 98 -4.05 -4.96 -4.67
CA VAL A 98 -4.75 -4.15 -5.68
C VAL A 98 -4.97 -4.95 -6.96
N VAL A 99 -3.91 -5.46 -7.56
CA VAL A 99 -3.96 -6.23 -8.81
C VAL A 99 -2.68 -7.04 -8.99
N THR A 100 -2.79 -8.18 -9.66
CA THR A 100 -1.66 -8.95 -10.18
C THR A 100 -1.80 -9.05 -11.69
N PHE A 101 -0.76 -8.62 -12.41
CA PHE A 101 -0.65 -8.80 -13.85
C PHE A 101 0.19 -10.02 -14.16
N HIS A 102 -0.24 -10.81 -15.13
CA HIS A 102 0.48 -11.98 -15.62
C HIS A 102 0.93 -11.72 -17.03
N PHE A 103 2.21 -11.97 -17.30
CA PHE A 103 2.84 -11.77 -18.60
C PHE A 103 3.44 -13.07 -19.13
N THR A 104 3.61 -13.10 -20.42
CA THR A 104 4.32 -14.18 -21.14
C THR A 104 5.34 -13.56 -22.08
N PRO A 105 6.28 -14.33 -22.64
CA PRO A 105 7.21 -13.81 -23.65
C PRO A 105 6.50 -13.16 -24.85
N LEU A 106 5.27 -13.61 -25.17
CA LEU A 106 4.44 -13.05 -26.23
C LEU A 106 3.89 -11.65 -25.94
N SER A 107 3.95 -11.21 -24.68
CA SER A 107 3.53 -9.86 -24.30
C SER A 107 4.45 -8.77 -24.88
N GLY A 108 5.67 -9.13 -25.29
CA GLY A 108 6.65 -8.21 -25.86
C GLY A 108 7.25 -7.22 -24.87
N LYS A 109 6.43 -6.64 -23.99
CA LYS A 109 6.82 -5.77 -22.87
C LYS A 109 6.07 -6.18 -21.62
N ALA A 110 6.72 -6.04 -20.48
CA ALA A 110 6.06 -6.16 -19.17
C ALA A 110 5.48 -4.81 -18.76
N GLU A 111 4.43 -4.38 -19.43
CA GLU A 111 3.74 -3.11 -19.21
C GLU A 111 2.23 -3.33 -19.11
N ALA A 112 1.61 -2.72 -18.13
CA ALA A 112 0.17 -2.76 -17.95
C ALA A 112 -0.37 -1.42 -17.47
N GLN A 113 -1.57 -1.09 -17.92
CA GLN A 113 -2.32 0.08 -17.52
C GLN A 113 -3.65 -0.32 -16.91
N THR A 114 -4.04 0.35 -15.84
CA THR A 114 -5.34 0.17 -15.21
C THR A 114 -5.74 1.42 -14.44
N ARG A 115 -6.91 1.37 -13.81
CA ARG A 115 -7.37 2.36 -12.82
C ARG A 115 -7.55 1.66 -11.49
N ILE A 116 -7.07 2.30 -10.44
CA ILE A 116 -7.11 1.78 -9.08
C ILE A 116 -7.91 2.72 -8.17
N ARG A 117 -8.34 2.19 -7.02
CA ARG A 117 -8.98 2.97 -5.96
C ARG A 117 -8.02 3.15 -4.81
N LEU A 118 -7.98 4.36 -4.28
CA LEU A 118 -7.15 4.73 -3.15
C LEU A 118 -8.02 5.38 -2.08
N ALA A 119 -8.09 4.78 -0.90
CA ALA A 119 -8.91 5.25 0.21
C ALA A 119 -8.36 6.54 0.84
N ALA A 120 -7.04 6.71 0.85
CA ALA A 120 -6.34 7.84 1.45
C ALA A 120 -4.96 8.03 0.81
N THR A 121 -4.25 9.09 1.19
CA THR A 121 -2.82 9.27 0.88
C THR A 121 -2.03 8.06 1.37
N GLN A 122 -1.27 7.43 0.48
CA GLN A 122 -0.59 6.17 0.78
C GLN A 122 0.55 5.87 -0.19
N ASN A 123 1.33 4.86 0.13
CA ASN A 123 2.31 4.29 -0.77
C ASN A 123 1.70 3.15 -1.60
N ILE A 124 2.11 3.08 -2.85
CA ILE A 124 1.87 1.96 -3.75
C ILE A 124 3.18 1.24 -3.94
N VAL A 125 3.20 -0.04 -3.60
CA VAL A 125 4.35 -0.93 -3.77
C VAL A 125 4.09 -1.85 -4.94
N VAL A 126 5.05 -1.95 -5.84
CA VAL A 126 5.00 -2.85 -7.00
C VAL A 126 6.13 -3.84 -6.88
N VAL A 127 5.82 -5.11 -7.05
CA VAL A 127 6.81 -6.20 -7.05
C VAL A 127 6.68 -7.00 -8.33
N ALA A 128 7.76 -7.11 -9.07
CA ALA A 128 7.84 -7.91 -10.30
C ALA A 128 8.62 -9.19 -10.04
N LYS A 129 8.14 -10.31 -10.60
CA LYS A 129 8.78 -11.61 -10.57
C LYS A 129 9.19 -12.01 -11.98
N THR A 130 10.40 -12.49 -12.13
CA THR A 130 10.89 -13.06 -13.40
C THR A 130 10.70 -14.58 -13.43
N SER A 131 10.72 -15.14 -14.66
CA SER A 131 10.69 -16.60 -14.87
C SER A 131 11.87 -17.32 -14.22
N LYS A 132 12.97 -16.61 -13.93
CA LYS A 132 14.14 -17.14 -13.22
C LYS A 132 14.01 -17.05 -11.69
N GLY A 133 12.90 -16.50 -11.18
CA GLY A 133 12.66 -16.37 -9.74
C GLY A 133 13.40 -15.20 -9.09
N GLU A 134 13.82 -14.20 -9.87
CA GLU A 134 14.30 -12.92 -9.38
C GLU A 134 13.12 -11.99 -9.09
N PHE A 135 13.28 -11.11 -8.10
CA PHE A 135 12.26 -10.14 -7.73
C PHE A 135 12.82 -8.73 -7.78
N TYR A 136 12.03 -7.82 -8.35
CA TYR A 136 12.28 -6.39 -8.33
C TYR A 136 11.16 -5.68 -7.60
N THR A 137 11.47 -4.54 -6.98
CA THR A 137 10.48 -3.74 -6.26
C THR A 137 10.66 -2.26 -6.52
N ALA A 138 9.56 -1.53 -6.51
CA ALA A 138 9.52 -0.08 -6.50
C ALA A 138 8.37 0.41 -5.64
N LEU A 139 8.48 1.63 -5.13
CA LEU A 139 7.49 2.28 -4.30
C LEU A 139 7.22 3.69 -4.81
N LYS A 140 5.96 4.10 -4.84
CA LYS A 140 5.56 5.48 -5.13
C LYS A 140 4.45 5.93 -4.19
N GLN A 141 4.62 7.10 -3.60
CA GLN A 141 3.60 7.73 -2.79
C GLN A 141 2.61 8.50 -3.67
N VAL A 142 1.34 8.43 -3.33
CA VAL A 142 0.25 9.22 -3.93
C VAL A 142 -0.49 9.96 -2.83
N LYS A 143 -0.59 11.29 -2.99
CA LYS A 143 -1.43 12.12 -2.14
C LYS A 143 -2.86 12.10 -2.67
N VAL A 144 -3.81 11.72 -1.83
CA VAL A 144 -5.23 11.66 -2.18
C VAL A 144 -5.98 12.78 -1.47
N THR A 145 -6.67 13.63 -2.24
CA THR A 145 -7.43 14.76 -1.69
C THR A 145 -8.81 14.31 -1.21
N ILE A 146 -9.52 13.54 -2.03
CA ILE A 146 -10.81 12.93 -1.69
C ILE A 146 -10.65 11.43 -1.85
N GLY A 147 -10.72 10.68 -0.76
CA GLY A 147 -10.58 9.23 -0.74
C GLY A 147 -11.68 8.52 -1.52
N GLY A 148 -11.32 7.42 -2.15
CA GLY A 148 -12.27 6.50 -2.76
C GLY A 148 -12.93 5.61 -1.69
N CYS A 149 -14.21 5.27 -1.88
CA CYS A 149 -14.90 4.32 -1.00
C CYS A 149 -14.39 2.89 -1.28
N GLY A 150 -13.76 2.29 -0.31
CA GLY A 150 -13.43 0.88 -0.28
C GLY A 150 -12.43 0.44 -1.37
N GLY A 151 -11.18 0.73 -1.17
CA GLY A 151 -10.10 0.10 -1.94
C GLY A 151 -10.03 -1.40 -1.71
#